data_47bd7d8954565419176fea9d66ba5f81
#
_entry.id   47bd7d8954565419176fea9d66ba5f81
#
_cell.length_a   1.000
_cell.length_b   1.000
_cell.length_c   1.000
_cell.angle_alpha   90.00
_cell.angle_beta   90.00
_cell.angle_gamma   90.00
#
_symmetry.space_group_name_H-M   'P 1'
#
loop_
_entity.id
_entity.type
_entity.pdbx_description
1 polymer ?
#
loop_
_entity_poly.entity_id
_entity_poly.type
_entity_poly.pdbx_seq_one_letter_code
_entity_poly.pdbx_strand_id
1 'polypeptide(L)'
;FDAGPSLFTLPHLVDELFYLLKEDPRKFFNYKKKEVHCKYFWNDGVKLTAYSNMDKFLDEVNEKLDVSHEVMKNYLDHSQKKYELSEPIFLKKSLHKFSSYFSKHTLRALFSFLKFDINKTLNDTNQKYLKEPHLVQLYNRYATYNGSNPYETSGIMSLIQHLESHFGTWIPDNGMVQISKSITRLLKEKGVKIYLNSNVEEILIENKKAKGVISNGEKITSDYVVSNMDVFFTYEKLLKSFKMPKRVYKSERSSSALIFYWGIKKSFDQLDL
;
A
#
# COMPACT_ATOMS: atom_id res chain seq x y z
N PHE A 1 12.04 7.24 17.55
CA PHE A 1 10.87 6.37 17.59
C PHE A 1 10.01 6.57 16.33
N ASP A 2 9.82 5.51 15.54
CA ASP A 2 8.94 5.54 14.39
C ASP A 2 7.50 5.24 14.82
N ALA A 3 6.59 6.18 14.54
CA ALA A 3 5.17 6.04 14.75
C ALA A 3 4.44 6.34 13.43
N GLY A 4 3.59 5.42 12.97
CA GLY A 4 2.86 5.57 11.73
C GLY A 4 3.10 4.41 10.76
N PRO A 5 2.99 4.64 9.44
CA PRO A 5 3.22 3.61 8.44
C PRO A 5 4.61 3.00 8.56
N SER A 6 4.69 1.67 8.69
CA SER A 6 5.94 0.95 8.92
C SER A 6 6.26 -0.08 7.84
N LEU A 7 5.34 -0.32 6.90
CA LEU A 7 5.55 -1.24 5.78
C LEU A 7 6.12 -0.49 4.58
N PHE A 8 7.28 -0.95 4.12
CA PHE A 8 7.97 -0.40 2.95
C PHE A 8 8.32 -1.53 2.01
N THR A 9 7.45 -1.81 1.05
CA THR A 9 7.53 -2.99 0.17
C THR A 9 7.95 -2.69 -1.28
N LEU A 10 7.80 -1.44 -1.73
CA LEU A 10 8.11 -1.02 -3.10
C LEU A 10 9.06 0.20 -3.09
N PRO A 11 10.31 0.04 -2.61
CA PRO A 11 11.24 1.16 -2.46
C PRO A 11 11.58 1.85 -3.80
N HIS A 12 11.56 1.10 -4.90
CA HIS A 12 11.80 1.65 -6.23
C HIS A 12 10.81 2.74 -6.64
N LEU A 13 9.55 2.71 -6.14
CA LEU A 13 8.58 3.77 -6.42
C LEU A 13 8.96 5.09 -5.73
N VAL A 14 9.65 5.02 -4.59
CA VAL A 14 10.21 6.22 -3.96
C VAL A 14 11.45 6.69 -4.73
N ASP A 15 12.31 5.76 -5.16
CA ASP A 15 13.48 6.09 -5.98
C ASP A 15 13.08 6.77 -7.30
N GLU A 16 11.99 6.33 -7.94
CA GLU A 16 11.47 6.95 -9.16
C GLU A 16 11.19 8.46 -9.01
N LEU A 17 10.76 8.93 -7.83
CA LEU A 17 10.51 10.35 -7.59
C LEU A 17 11.80 11.17 -7.73
N PHE A 18 12.94 10.62 -7.29
CA PHE A 18 14.24 11.27 -7.43
C PHE A 18 14.72 11.24 -8.89
N TYR A 19 14.59 10.10 -9.57
CA TYR A 19 14.95 9.98 -10.99
C TYR A 19 14.14 10.90 -11.91
N LEU A 20 12.84 11.13 -11.61
CA LEU A 20 12.02 12.09 -12.34
C LEU A 20 12.60 13.51 -12.28
N LEU A 21 13.28 13.87 -11.20
CA LEU A 21 13.96 15.15 -11.01
C LEU A 21 15.45 15.10 -11.37
N LYS A 22 15.90 14.02 -12.02
CA LYS A 22 17.28 13.76 -12.44
C LYS A 22 18.28 13.75 -11.28
N GLU A 23 17.84 13.24 -10.13
CA GLU A 23 18.67 13.06 -8.93
C GLU A 23 18.89 11.58 -8.63
N ASP A 24 20.02 11.27 -8.01
CA ASP A 24 20.29 9.96 -7.47
C ASP A 24 19.70 9.82 -6.06
N PRO A 25 18.73 8.91 -5.84
CA PRO A 25 18.11 8.73 -4.53
C PRO A 25 19.12 8.38 -3.43
N ARG A 26 20.23 7.70 -3.76
CA ARG A 26 21.27 7.30 -2.79
C ARG A 26 22.00 8.49 -2.15
N LYS A 27 21.95 9.67 -2.76
CA LYS A 27 22.44 10.92 -2.14
C LYS A 27 21.53 11.46 -1.05
N PHE A 28 20.29 11.00 -1.00
CA PHE A 28 19.25 11.50 -0.11
C PHE A 28 18.93 10.53 1.01
N PHE A 29 18.76 9.23 0.70
CA PHE A 29 18.52 8.21 1.71
C PHE A 29 18.92 6.82 1.20
N ASN A 30 19.19 5.92 2.15
CA ASN A 30 19.44 4.52 1.90
C ASN A 30 18.44 3.66 2.65
N TYR A 31 18.27 2.43 2.19
CA TYR A 31 17.41 1.45 2.83
C TYR A 31 17.98 0.04 2.65
N LYS A 32 17.60 -0.85 3.53
CA LYS A 32 18.03 -2.25 3.53
C LYS A 32 16.84 -3.19 3.59
N LYS A 33 16.98 -4.34 2.94
CA LYS A 33 16.00 -5.42 2.99
C LYS A 33 16.04 -6.08 4.38
N LYS A 34 14.87 -6.38 4.93
CA LYS A 34 14.76 -7.15 6.16
C LYS A 34 14.88 -8.64 5.84
N GLU A 35 15.61 -9.40 6.66
CA GLU A 35 15.71 -10.85 6.51
C GLU A 35 14.43 -11.55 6.96
N VAL A 36 13.77 -11.02 7.97
CA VAL A 36 12.49 -11.48 8.51
C VAL A 36 11.45 -10.42 8.26
N HIS A 37 10.38 -10.80 7.57
CA HIS A 37 9.23 -9.92 7.31
C HIS A 37 8.33 -9.81 8.52
N CYS A 38 7.99 -10.95 9.11
CA CYS A 38 7.06 -11.06 10.22
C CYS A 38 7.30 -12.35 10.99
N LYS A 39 6.99 -12.35 12.28
CA LYS A 39 6.85 -13.55 13.11
C LYS A 39 5.39 -13.71 13.49
N TYR A 40 4.86 -14.90 13.36
CA TYR A 40 3.48 -15.25 13.68
C TYR A 40 3.43 -16.18 14.89
N PHE A 41 2.45 -15.95 15.75
CA PHE A 41 2.24 -16.69 16.98
C PHE A 41 0.75 -17.02 17.09
N TRP A 42 0.43 -18.30 17.30
CA TRP A 42 -0.94 -18.76 17.48
C TRP A 42 -1.17 -19.30 18.88
N ASN A 43 -2.42 -19.34 19.30
CA ASN A 43 -2.80 -19.77 20.66
C ASN A 43 -2.55 -21.26 20.92
N ASP A 44 -2.45 -22.08 19.89
CA ASP A 44 -2.11 -23.49 19.96
C ASP A 44 -0.61 -23.75 20.08
N GLY A 45 0.19 -22.69 20.15
CA GLY A 45 1.65 -22.74 20.33
C GLY A 45 2.44 -22.76 19.01
N VAL A 46 1.78 -22.79 17.86
CA VAL A 46 2.46 -22.72 16.56
C VAL A 46 3.12 -21.34 16.40
N LYS A 47 4.39 -21.37 16.00
CA LYS A 47 5.17 -20.18 15.65
C LYS A 47 5.69 -20.33 14.23
N LEU A 48 5.61 -19.28 13.44
CA LEU A 48 6.09 -19.25 12.06
C LEU A 48 6.87 -17.97 11.78
N THR A 49 8.04 -18.10 11.17
CA THR A 49 8.87 -16.97 10.76
C THR A 49 8.78 -16.78 9.25
N ALA A 50 8.25 -15.64 8.81
CA ALA A 50 8.23 -15.29 7.39
C ALA A 50 9.57 -14.66 6.97
N TYR A 51 10.41 -15.47 6.36
CA TYR A 51 11.72 -15.05 5.86
C TYR A 51 11.63 -14.37 4.48
N SER A 52 12.52 -13.41 4.24
CA SER A 52 12.75 -12.78 2.94
C SER A 52 13.35 -13.74 1.91
N ASN A 53 14.11 -14.72 2.39
CA ASN A 53 14.63 -15.79 1.55
C ASN A 53 13.52 -16.82 1.33
N MET A 54 13.17 -17.04 0.07
CA MET A 54 12.05 -17.91 -0.29
C MET A 54 12.26 -19.37 0.12
N ASP A 55 13.46 -19.91 -0.09
CA ASP A 55 13.73 -21.32 0.25
C ASP A 55 13.64 -21.51 1.77
N LYS A 56 14.21 -20.62 2.58
CA LYS A 56 14.07 -20.64 4.03
C LYS A 56 12.62 -20.54 4.48
N PHE A 57 11.80 -19.74 3.81
CA PHE A 57 10.38 -19.63 4.13
C PHE A 57 9.60 -20.90 3.79
N LEU A 58 9.91 -21.52 2.65
CA LEU A 58 9.29 -22.79 2.28
C LEU A 58 9.67 -23.91 3.24
N ASP A 59 10.93 -23.98 3.67
CA ASP A 59 11.41 -24.92 4.67
C ASP A 59 10.70 -24.71 6.01
N GLU A 60 10.58 -23.47 6.48
CA GLU A 60 9.89 -23.11 7.73
C GLU A 60 8.40 -23.51 7.68
N VAL A 61 7.70 -23.25 6.56
CA VAL A 61 6.31 -23.66 6.38
C VAL A 61 6.15 -25.17 6.37
N ASN A 62 7.06 -25.88 5.70
CA ASN A 62 7.03 -27.34 5.67
C ASN A 62 7.28 -27.94 7.06
N GLU A 63 8.28 -27.45 7.76
CA GLU A 63 8.65 -27.92 9.11
C GLU A 63 7.55 -27.66 10.15
N LYS A 64 6.96 -26.45 10.14
CA LYS A 64 6.03 -26.00 11.19
C LYS A 64 4.58 -26.37 10.94
N LEU A 65 4.18 -26.51 9.66
CA LEU A 65 2.77 -26.66 9.25
C LEU A 65 2.51 -27.88 8.36
N ASP A 66 3.52 -28.70 8.09
CA ASP A 66 3.45 -29.89 7.22
C ASP A 66 2.86 -29.60 5.83
N VAL A 67 3.16 -28.42 5.29
CA VAL A 67 2.74 -28.00 3.94
C VAL A 67 3.90 -28.08 2.97
N SER A 68 3.74 -28.84 1.89
CA SER A 68 4.82 -29.07 0.92
C SER A 68 5.22 -27.80 0.18
N HIS A 69 6.49 -27.74 -0.21
CA HIS A 69 7.04 -26.65 -1.06
C HIS A 69 6.22 -26.47 -2.35
N GLU A 70 5.72 -27.57 -2.93
CA GLU A 70 4.93 -27.51 -4.16
C GLU A 70 3.63 -26.73 -3.96
N VAL A 71 2.90 -27.00 -2.88
CA VAL A 71 1.65 -26.30 -2.55
C VAL A 71 1.91 -24.80 -2.39
N MET A 72 2.96 -24.45 -1.63
CA MET A 72 3.33 -23.05 -1.43
C MET A 72 3.76 -22.37 -2.72
N LYS A 73 4.63 -22.98 -3.52
CA LYS A 73 5.07 -22.43 -4.81
C LYS A 73 3.89 -22.21 -5.75
N ASN A 74 2.98 -23.17 -5.86
CA ASN A 74 1.78 -23.03 -6.69
C ASN A 74 0.92 -21.82 -6.28
N TYR A 75 0.75 -21.59 -4.98
CA TYR A 75 0.03 -20.42 -4.48
C TYR A 75 0.76 -19.12 -4.79
N LEU A 76 2.08 -19.05 -4.52
CA LEU A 76 2.90 -17.86 -4.76
C LEU A 76 2.96 -17.52 -6.26
N ASP A 77 3.15 -18.51 -7.13
CA ASP A 77 3.14 -18.34 -8.58
C ASP A 77 1.79 -17.84 -9.10
N HIS A 78 0.69 -18.32 -8.52
CA HIS A 78 -0.65 -17.86 -8.86
C HIS A 78 -0.83 -16.38 -8.51
N SER A 79 -0.35 -15.97 -7.35
CA SER A 79 -0.37 -14.58 -6.90
C SER A 79 0.54 -13.68 -7.73
N GLN A 80 1.72 -14.16 -8.10
CA GLN A 80 2.63 -13.46 -9.01
C GLN A 80 1.97 -13.19 -10.37
N LYS A 81 1.35 -14.21 -10.98
CA LYS A 81 0.63 -14.04 -12.26
C LYS A 81 -0.47 -12.99 -12.20
N LYS A 82 -1.21 -12.94 -11.08
CA LYS A 82 -2.20 -11.87 -10.86
C LYS A 82 -1.56 -10.49 -10.78
N TYR A 83 -0.45 -10.37 -10.05
CA TYR A 83 0.29 -9.11 -9.94
C TYR A 83 0.79 -8.63 -11.31
N GLU A 84 1.51 -9.48 -12.05
CA GLU A 84 2.07 -9.16 -13.37
C GLU A 84 1.01 -8.74 -14.41
N LEU A 85 -0.18 -9.32 -14.33
CA LEU A 85 -1.29 -8.94 -15.21
C LEU A 85 -1.97 -7.64 -14.76
N SER A 86 -1.95 -7.33 -13.46
CA SER A 86 -2.64 -6.19 -12.86
C SER A 86 -1.79 -4.93 -12.81
N GLU A 87 -0.50 -5.05 -12.55
CA GLU A 87 0.43 -3.93 -12.38
C GLU A 87 0.38 -2.92 -13.55
N PRO A 88 0.48 -3.36 -14.84
CA PRO A 88 0.49 -2.43 -15.96
C PRO A 88 -0.81 -1.64 -16.14
N ILE A 89 -1.91 -2.10 -15.51
CA ILE A 89 -3.23 -1.49 -15.62
C ILE A 89 -3.53 -0.62 -14.41
N PHE A 90 -3.36 -1.20 -13.20
CA PHE A 90 -3.81 -0.57 -11.96
C PHE A 90 -2.74 0.30 -11.30
N LEU A 91 -1.46 0.00 -11.46
CA LEU A 91 -0.37 0.80 -10.87
C LEU A 91 0.23 1.80 -11.86
N LYS A 92 0.35 1.44 -13.15
CA LYS A 92 1.04 2.28 -14.14
C LYS A 92 0.13 3.13 -15.00
N LYS A 93 -1.20 2.99 -14.89
CA LYS A 93 -2.16 3.76 -15.70
C LYS A 93 -3.30 4.33 -14.88
N SER A 94 -3.78 5.48 -15.32
CA SER A 94 -5.00 6.06 -14.76
C SER A 94 -6.23 5.34 -15.34
N LEU A 95 -7.06 4.77 -14.45
CA LEU A 95 -8.35 4.16 -14.82
C LEU A 95 -9.41 5.19 -15.22
N HIS A 96 -9.16 6.50 -15.01
CA HIS A 96 -10.05 7.57 -15.45
C HIS A 96 -9.88 7.93 -16.93
N LYS A 97 -8.82 7.45 -17.60
CA LYS A 97 -8.59 7.66 -19.03
C LYS A 97 -9.18 6.51 -19.83
N PHE A 98 -10.10 6.81 -20.75
CA PHE A 98 -10.75 5.83 -21.61
C PHE A 98 -9.74 5.01 -22.43
N SER A 99 -8.65 5.64 -22.90
CA SER A 99 -7.57 4.98 -23.62
C SER A 99 -6.87 3.86 -22.83
N SER A 100 -6.94 3.87 -21.48
CA SER A 100 -6.35 2.81 -20.64
C SER A 100 -7.02 1.46 -20.86
N TYR A 101 -8.30 1.46 -21.25
CA TYR A 101 -9.09 0.25 -21.46
C TYR A 101 -8.79 -0.47 -22.80
N PHE A 102 -8.21 0.22 -23.76
CA PHE A 102 -7.87 -0.31 -25.09
C PHE A 102 -6.39 -0.67 -25.26
N SER A 103 -5.66 -0.84 -24.17
CA SER A 103 -4.25 -1.23 -24.24
C SER A 103 -4.08 -2.75 -24.41
N LYS A 104 -2.96 -3.18 -25.02
CA LYS A 104 -2.58 -4.61 -25.12
C LYS A 104 -2.60 -5.31 -23.74
N HIS A 105 -2.20 -4.61 -22.69
CA HIS A 105 -2.19 -5.14 -21.33
C HIS A 105 -3.62 -5.37 -20.81
N THR A 106 -4.53 -4.45 -21.07
CA THR A 106 -5.94 -4.61 -20.68
C THR A 106 -6.61 -5.76 -21.44
N LEU A 107 -6.36 -5.89 -22.74
CA LEU A 107 -6.85 -7.03 -23.53
C LEU A 107 -6.31 -8.36 -23.00
N ARG A 108 -5.00 -8.44 -22.72
CA ARG A 108 -4.38 -9.65 -22.12
C ARG A 108 -5.00 -9.98 -20.77
N ALA A 109 -5.23 -8.98 -19.92
CA ALA A 109 -5.88 -9.18 -18.62
C ALA A 109 -7.34 -9.66 -18.80
N LEU A 110 -8.07 -9.12 -19.78
CA LEU A 110 -9.44 -9.55 -20.09
C LEU A 110 -9.50 -11.02 -20.50
N PHE A 111 -8.60 -11.49 -21.38
CA PHE A 111 -8.48 -12.90 -21.72
C PHE A 111 -8.04 -13.80 -20.56
N SER A 112 -7.43 -13.22 -19.53
CA SER A 112 -6.99 -13.92 -18.34
C SER A 112 -7.95 -13.76 -17.15
N PHE A 113 -9.14 -13.17 -17.37
CA PHE A 113 -10.11 -12.80 -16.33
C PHE A 113 -10.41 -13.93 -15.34
N LEU A 114 -10.56 -15.16 -15.82
CA LEU A 114 -10.81 -16.34 -14.98
C LEU A 114 -9.66 -16.67 -14.00
N LYS A 115 -8.44 -16.17 -14.29
CA LYS A 115 -7.27 -16.37 -13.43
C LYS A 115 -7.20 -15.39 -12.26
N PHE A 116 -8.07 -14.39 -12.24
CA PHE A 116 -8.06 -13.36 -11.20
C PHE A 116 -8.87 -13.71 -9.94
N ASP A 117 -9.61 -14.82 -9.94
CA ASP A 117 -10.51 -15.21 -8.84
C ASP A 117 -11.48 -14.10 -8.41
N ILE A 118 -11.95 -13.28 -9.35
CA ILE A 118 -12.79 -12.10 -9.07
C ILE A 118 -14.13 -12.51 -8.46
N ASN A 119 -14.64 -13.67 -8.84
CA ASN A 119 -15.91 -14.20 -8.37
C ASN A 119 -15.81 -15.02 -7.07
N LYS A 120 -14.66 -15.00 -6.42
CA LYS A 120 -14.41 -15.64 -5.13
C LYS A 120 -13.96 -14.61 -4.13
N THR A 121 -14.14 -14.91 -2.85
CA THR A 121 -13.53 -14.11 -1.79
C THR A 121 -12.04 -14.40 -1.68
N LEU A 122 -11.30 -13.53 -1.01
CA LEU A 122 -9.90 -13.75 -0.68
C LEU A 122 -9.75 -15.03 0.17
N ASN A 123 -10.64 -15.21 1.16
CA ASN A 123 -10.65 -16.39 2.00
C ASN A 123 -10.86 -17.68 1.18
N ASP A 124 -11.85 -17.71 0.28
CA ASP A 124 -12.12 -18.91 -0.56
C ASP A 124 -10.93 -19.22 -1.47
N THR A 125 -10.27 -18.18 -1.98
CA THR A 125 -9.06 -18.34 -2.79
C THR A 125 -7.94 -18.94 -1.97
N ASN A 126 -7.67 -18.41 -0.77
CA ASN A 126 -6.64 -18.93 0.11
C ASN A 126 -6.94 -20.35 0.57
N GLN A 127 -8.18 -20.66 0.96
CA GLN A 127 -8.58 -22.02 1.33
C GLN A 127 -8.40 -23.02 0.19
N LYS A 128 -8.73 -22.63 -1.05
CA LYS A 128 -8.59 -23.49 -2.22
C LYS A 128 -7.15 -23.98 -2.44
N TYR A 129 -6.18 -23.07 -2.26
CA TYR A 129 -4.78 -23.35 -2.57
C TYR A 129 -4.01 -23.90 -1.37
N LEU A 130 -4.22 -23.35 -0.19
CA LEU A 130 -3.38 -23.62 0.98
C LEU A 130 -3.95 -24.71 1.89
N LYS A 131 -5.27 -24.73 2.09
CA LYS A 131 -6.03 -25.68 2.94
C LYS A 131 -5.65 -25.63 4.43
N GLU A 132 -4.39 -25.39 4.77
CA GLU A 132 -3.87 -25.34 6.12
C GLU A 132 -4.37 -24.04 6.82
N PRO A 133 -5.05 -24.15 8.01
CA PRO A 133 -5.77 -23.02 8.62
C PRO A 133 -4.89 -21.83 9.00
N HIS A 134 -3.68 -22.06 9.52
CA HIS A 134 -2.77 -20.97 9.91
C HIS A 134 -2.31 -20.18 8.68
N LEU A 135 -1.99 -20.85 7.58
CA LEU A 135 -1.64 -20.20 6.33
C LEU A 135 -2.84 -19.44 5.75
N VAL A 136 -4.03 -20.00 5.77
CA VAL A 136 -5.24 -19.30 5.32
C VAL A 136 -5.44 -18.03 6.12
N GLN A 137 -5.32 -18.09 7.44
CA GLN A 137 -5.43 -16.93 8.31
C GLN A 137 -4.32 -15.90 8.03
N LEU A 138 -3.07 -16.38 7.89
CA LEU A 138 -1.92 -15.53 7.55
C LEU A 138 -2.18 -14.74 6.26
N TYR A 139 -2.61 -15.43 5.20
CA TYR A 139 -2.82 -14.80 3.91
C TYR A 139 -4.13 -13.99 3.84
N ASN A 140 -5.12 -14.28 4.66
CA ASN A 140 -6.30 -13.43 4.85
C ASN A 140 -5.96 -12.05 5.43
N ARG A 141 -4.88 -11.94 6.22
CA ARG A 141 -4.36 -10.67 6.74
C ARG A 141 -4.13 -9.64 5.63
N TYR A 142 -3.80 -10.07 4.42
CA TYR A 142 -3.51 -9.13 3.32
C TYR A 142 -4.73 -8.29 2.88
N ALA A 143 -5.95 -8.66 3.29
CA ALA A 143 -7.13 -7.80 3.13
C ALA A 143 -6.98 -6.44 3.87
N THR A 144 -6.16 -6.39 4.94
CA THR A 144 -5.91 -5.16 5.70
C THR A 144 -5.19 -4.08 4.90
N TYR A 145 -4.47 -4.43 3.82
CA TYR A 145 -3.80 -3.46 2.95
C TYR A 145 -4.74 -2.46 2.28
N ASN A 146 -5.97 -2.86 2.03
CA ASN A 146 -7.03 -1.99 1.51
C ASN A 146 -8.19 -1.79 2.49
N GLY A 147 -8.00 -2.16 3.76
CA GLY A 147 -8.99 -1.97 4.81
C GLY A 147 -10.28 -2.76 4.57
N SER A 148 -10.18 -3.98 4.03
CA SER A 148 -11.34 -4.80 3.71
C SER A 148 -11.38 -6.10 4.53
N ASN A 149 -12.55 -6.75 4.47
CA ASN A 149 -12.82 -8.04 5.08
C ASN A 149 -12.44 -9.17 4.11
N PRO A 150 -11.58 -10.15 4.47
CA PRO A 150 -11.18 -11.24 3.57
C PRO A 150 -12.33 -12.14 3.13
N TYR A 151 -13.44 -12.16 3.88
CA TYR A 151 -14.65 -12.94 3.56
C TYR A 151 -15.59 -12.24 2.56
N GLU A 152 -15.32 -10.97 2.23
CA GLU A 152 -16.12 -10.15 1.32
C GLU A 152 -15.30 -9.63 0.14
N THR A 153 -14.01 -9.36 0.38
CA THR A 153 -13.14 -8.82 -0.67
C THR A 153 -12.80 -9.87 -1.73
N SER A 154 -12.64 -9.41 -2.97
CA SER A 154 -12.34 -10.28 -4.10
C SER A 154 -11.01 -11.02 -3.96
N GLY A 155 -10.97 -12.27 -4.41
CA GLY A 155 -9.78 -13.13 -4.44
C GLY A 155 -8.62 -12.61 -5.30
N ILE A 156 -8.86 -11.59 -6.13
CA ILE A 156 -7.78 -10.88 -6.82
C ILE A 156 -6.78 -10.27 -5.82
N MET A 157 -7.23 -9.90 -4.62
CA MET A 157 -6.40 -9.27 -3.60
C MET A 157 -5.30 -10.21 -3.05
N SER A 158 -5.34 -11.51 -3.37
CA SER A 158 -4.21 -12.41 -3.10
C SER A 158 -2.91 -11.99 -3.82
N LEU A 159 -3.00 -11.12 -4.84
CA LEU A 159 -1.81 -10.52 -5.47
C LEU A 159 -0.97 -9.66 -4.51
N ILE A 160 -1.58 -9.10 -3.45
CA ILE A 160 -0.90 -8.19 -2.51
C ILE A 160 0.22 -8.90 -1.78
N GLN A 161 0.04 -10.18 -1.43
CA GLN A 161 1.10 -10.95 -0.78
C GLN A 161 2.39 -11.01 -1.62
N HIS A 162 2.28 -10.93 -2.95
CA HIS A 162 3.44 -10.89 -3.84
C HIS A 162 4.35 -9.69 -3.56
N LEU A 163 3.80 -8.58 -3.07
CA LEU A 163 4.58 -7.39 -2.69
C LEU A 163 5.56 -7.69 -1.56
N GLU A 164 5.12 -8.43 -0.53
CA GLU A 164 6.01 -8.82 0.57
C GLU A 164 6.91 -10.00 0.18
N SER A 165 6.35 -11.07 -0.40
CA SER A 165 7.09 -12.30 -0.67
C SER A 165 8.15 -12.17 -1.76
N HIS A 166 7.89 -11.37 -2.81
CA HIS A 166 8.81 -11.21 -3.95
C HIS A 166 9.70 -9.96 -3.79
N PHE A 167 9.10 -8.79 -3.60
CA PHE A 167 9.88 -7.56 -3.44
C PHE A 167 10.52 -7.44 -2.06
N GLY A 168 9.89 -8.03 -1.05
CA GLY A 168 10.37 -8.02 0.33
C GLY A 168 9.91 -6.80 1.10
N THR A 169 10.25 -6.79 2.38
CA THR A 169 10.07 -5.64 3.27
C THR A 169 11.40 -4.95 3.50
N TRP A 170 11.36 -3.63 3.49
CA TRP A 170 12.54 -2.78 3.55
C TRP A 170 12.42 -1.80 4.71
N ILE A 171 13.54 -1.28 5.15
CA ILE A 171 13.57 -0.21 6.15
C ILE A 171 14.61 0.83 5.75
N PRO A 172 14.25 2.12 5.70
CA PRO A 172 15.22 3.19 5.51
C PRO A 172 16.18 3.27 6.69
N ASP A 173 17.44 3.60 6.42
CA ASP A 173 18.38 3.90 7.48
C ASP A 173 17.87 5.09 8.29
N ASN A 174 17.92 4.99 9.63
CA ASN A 174 17.34 5.94 10.58
C ASN A 174 15.80 6.09 10.52
N GLY A 175 15.09 5.05 10.04
CA GLY A 175 13.65 4.90 10.15
C GLY A 175 12.83 5.50 9.01
N MET A 176 11.52 5.25 9.05
CA MET A 176 10.56 5.61 7.99
C MET A 176 10.47 7.10 7.75
N VAL A 177 10.72 7.94 8.75
CA VAL A 177 10.72 9.40 8.63
C VAL A 177 11.74 9.92 7.60
N GLN A 178 12.75 9.11 7.26
CA GLN A 178 13.77 9.51 6.28
C GLN A 178 13.20 9.66 4.87
N ILE A 179 12.15 8.95 4.51
CA ILE A 179 11.47 9.13 3.22
C ILE A 179 10.95 10.58 3.14
N SER A 180 10.20 11.03 4.14
CA SER A 180 9.66 12.39 4.16
C SER A 180 10.76 13.46 4.22
N LYS A 181 11.79 13.26 5.04
CA LYS A 181 12.93 14.18 5.15
C LYS A 181 13.68 14.31 3.83
N SER A 182 13.92 13.20 3.15
CA SER A 182 14.65 13.16 1.88
C SER A 182 13.89 13.84 0.76
N ILE A 183 12.59 13.59 0.65
CA ILE A 183 11.72 14.28 -0.33
C ILE A 183 11.65 15.77 0.00
N THR A 184 11.50 16.14 1.28
CA THR A 184 11.48 17.53 1.71
C THR A 184 12.79 18.25 1.35
N ARG A 185 13.93 17.61 1.56
CA ARG A 185 15.24 18.14 1.16
C ARG A 185 15.30 18.36 -0.35
N LEU A 186 14.93 17.36 -1.15
CA LEU A 186 14.89 17.46 -2.61
C LEU A 186 14.00 18.62 -3.07
N LEU A 187 12.80 18.76 -2.52
CA LEU A 187 11.89 19.84 -2.87
C LEU A 187 12.51 21.23 -2.57
N LYS A 188 13.16 21.39 -1.42
CA LYS A 188 13.86 22.63 -1.07
C LYS A 188 15.01 22.94 -2.04
N GLU A 189 15.82 21.94 -2.40
CA GLU A 189 16.89 22.08 -3.39
C GLU A 189 16.37 22.49 -4.79
N LYS A 190 15.14 22.08 -5.12
CA LYS A 190 14.43 22.50 -6.35
C LYS A 190 13.67 23.82 -6.20
N GLY A 191 13.84 24.54 -5.10
CA GLY A 191 13.23 25.86 -4.88
C GLY A 191 11.76 25.84 -4.47
N VAL A 192 11.20 24.67 -4.10
CA VAL A 192 9.82 24.58 -3.62
C VAL A 192 9.71 25.21 -2.24
N LYS A 193 8.76 26.12 -2.08
CA LYS A 193 8.44 26.72 -0.79
C LYS A 193 7.51 25.80 0.00
N ILE A 194 7.87 25.49 1.23
CA ILE A 194 7.08 24.62 2.12
C ILE A 194 6.66 25.48 3.32
N TYR A 195 5.36 25.60 3.51
CA TYR A 195 4.76 26.31 4.62
C TYR A 195 4.16 25.30 5.60
N LEU A 196 4.68 25.25 6.83
CA LEU A 196 4.15 24.44 7.93
C LEU A 196 3.19 25.29 8.76
N ASN A 197 2.31 24.62 9.51
CA ASN A 197 1.28 25.27 10.33
C ASN A 197 0.39 26.25 9.53
N SER A 198 0.21 25.97 8.25
CA SER A 198 -0.54 26.79 7.30
C SER A 198 -1.80 26.03 6.88
N ASN A 199 -2.86 26.16 7.69
CA ASN A 199 -4.13 25.51 7.42
C ASN A 199 -4.78 26.12 6.18
N VAL A 200 -5.15 25.26 5.21
CA VAL A 200 -5.92 25.68 4.05
C VAL A 200 -7.42 25.62 4.38
N GLU A 201 -8.10 26.75 4.24
CA GLU A 201 -9.50 26.92 4.63
C GLU A 201 -10.45 26.80 3.45
N GLU A 202 -9.98 27.17 2.24
CA GLU A 202 -10.78 27.17 1.03
C GLU A 202 -9.89 27.08 -0.22
N ILE A 203 -10.41 26.41 -1.27
CA ILE A 203 -9.86 26.48 -2.62
C ILE A 203 -10.66 27.53 -3.40
N LEU A 204 -9.98 28.57 -3.83
CA LEU A 204 -10.58 29.66 -4.60
C LEU A 204 -10.93 29.23 -6.00
N ILE A 205 -12.19 29.40 -6.37
CA ILE A 205 -12.70 29.04 -7.70
C ILE A 205 -13.28 30.28 -8.37
N GLU A 206 -12.76 30.61 -9.55
CA GLU A 206 -13.27 31.66 -10.40
C GLU A 206 -13.52 31.08 -11.80
N ASN A 207 -14.69 31.31 -12.38
CA ASN A 207 -15.09 30.79 -13.69
C ASN A 207 -14.86 29.28 -13.84
N LYS A 208 -15.21 28.49 -12.80
CA LYS A 208 -15.04 27.02 -12.73
C LYS A 208 -13.56 26.56 -12.79
N LYS A 209 -12.61 27.41 -12.50
CA LYS A 209 -11.17 27.08 -12.43
C LYS A 209 -10.63 27.41 -11.05
N ALA A 210 -9.79 26.51 -10.52
CA ALA A 210 -9.02 26.82 -9.30
C ALA A 210 -8.05 27.97 -9.61
N LYS A 211 -7.96 28.92 -8.67
CA LYS A 211 -7.15 30.14 -8.78
C LYS A 211 -6.22 30.34 -7.58
N GLY A 212 -6.26 29.45 -6.63
CA GLY A 212 -5.46 29.51 -5.43
C GLY A 212 -6.18 28.94 -4.23
N VAL A 213 -5.71 29.33 -3.06
CA VAL A 213 -6.27 28.91 -1.77
C VAL A 213 -6.34 30.08 -0.81
N ILE A 214 -7.17 29.94 0.23
CA ILE A 214 -7.10 30.76 1.44
C ILE A 214 -6.38 29.94 2.50
N SER A 215 -5.35 30.49 3.08
CA SER A 215 -4.57 29.89 4.17
C SER A 215 -4.29 30.91 5.25
N ASN A 216 -4.68 30.59 6.50
CA ASN A 216 -4.58 31.51 7.64
C ASN A 216 -5.18 32.91 7.35
N GLY A 217 -6.32 32.95 6.62
CA GLY A 217 -6.99 34.17 6.21
C GLY A 217 -6.38 34.92 5.03
N GLU A 218 -5.23 34.49 4.50
CA GLU A 218 -4.56 35.11 3.37
C GLU A 218 -4.88 34.40 2.05
N LYS A 219 -5.09 35.18 0.98
CA LYS A 219 -5.29 34.66 -0.38
C LYS A 219 -3.94 34.39 -1.04
N ILE A 220 -3.69 33.13 -1.38
CA ILE A 220 -2.50 32.70 -2.13
C ILE A 220 -2.97 32.25 -3.53
N THR A 221 -2.53 32.97 -4.55
CA THR A 221 -2.89 32.68 -5.95
C THR A 221 -1.98 31.63 -6.57
N SER A 222 -2.54 30.78 -7.45
CA SER A 222 -1.80 29.79 -8.22
C SER A 222 -2.56 29.39 -9.49
N ASP A 223 -1.85 28.89 -10.49
CA ASP A 223 -2.43 28.38 -11.73
C ASP A 223 -3.10 27.02 -11.56
N TYR A 224 -2.60 26.23 -10.60
CA TYR A 224 -3.11 24.89 -10.28
C TYR A 224 -3.15 24.69 -8.77
N VAL A 225 -4.12 23.91 -8.32
CA VAL A 225 -4.24 23.47 -6.92
C VAL A 225 -4.34 21.96 -6.90
N VAL A 226 -3.49 21.29 -6.13
CA VAL A 226 -3.54 19.85 -5.88
C VAL A 226 -3.90 19.62 -4.43
N SER A 227 -5.04 18.98 -4.19
CA SER A 227 -5.46 18.58 -2.84
C SER A 227 -5.03 17.13 -2.58
N ASN A 228 -4.25 16.92 -1.53
CA ASN A 228 -3.92 15.59 -1.00
C ASN A 228 -4.85 15.18 0.17
N MET A 229 -5.89 15.96 0.43
CA MET A 229 -6.94 15.59 1.36
C MET A 229 -7.88 14.56 0.71
N ASP A 230 -8.47 13.65 1.51
CA ASP A 230 -9.54 12.77 1.04
C ASP A 230 -10.59 13.55 0.24
N VAL A 231 -11.06 12.98 -0.86
CA VAL A 231 -11.96 13.66 -1.80
C VAL A 231 -13.26 14.11 -1.14
N PHE A 232 -13.79 13.34 -0.20
CA PHE A 232 -14.98 13.71 0.55
C PHE A 232 -14.73 15.00 1.34
N PHE A 233 -13.65 15.04 2.13
CA PHE A 233 -13.32 16.23 2.93
C PHE A 233 -12.84 17.40 2.06
N THR A 234 -12.24 17.15 0.91
CA THR A 234 -11.92 18.22 -0.05
C THR A 234 -13.21 18.95 -0.47
N TYR A 235 -14.27 18.22 -0.83
CA TYR A 235 -15.55 18.83 -1.16
C TYR A 235 -16.24 19.46 0.06
N GLU A 236 -16.24 18.75 1.19
CA GLU A 236 -16.94 19.21 2.39
C GLU A 236 -16.31 20.47 2.98
N LYS A 237 -14.98 20.53 3.04
CA LYS A 237 -14.23 21.57 3.77
C LYS A 237 -13.64 22.66 2.89
N LEU A 238 -13.12 22.30 1.70
CA LEU A 238 -12.34 23.23 0.87
C LEU A 238 -13.11 23.73 -0.36
N LEU A 239 -14.10 22.98 -0.86
CA LEU A 239 -14.92 23.34 -2.02
C LEU A 239 -16.36 23.63 -1.60
N LYS A 240 -16.58 24.44 -0.57
CA LYS A 240 -17.87 24.73 0.04
C LYS A 240 -18.93 25.25 -0.95
N SER A 241 -18.50 25.97 -1.99
CA SER A 241 -19.36 26.50 -3.05
C SER A 241 -19.81 25.44 -4.08
N PHE A 242 -19.27 24.22 -4.02
CA PHE A 242 -19.55 23.16 -4.98
C PHE A 242 -20.33 22.03 -4.34
N LYS A 243 -21.37 21.60 -5.03
CA LYS A 243 -22.11 20.41 -4.60
C LYS A 243 -21.25 19.17 -4.77
N MET A 244 -21.07 18.41 -3.69
CA MET A 244 -20.37 17.13 -3.73
C MET A 244 -21.05 16.17 -4.74
N PRO A 245 -20.29 15.53 -5.65
CA PRO A 245 -20.86 14.56 -6.57
C PRO A 245 -21.52 13.40 -5.83
N LYS A 246 -22.70 12.97 -6.28
CA LYS A 246 -23.44 11.85 -5.65
C LYS A 246 -22.58 10.58 -5.50
N ARG A 247 -21.69 10.33 -6.45
CA ARG A 247 -20.76 9.20 -6.40
C ARG A 247 -19.85 9.27 -5.18
N VAL A 248 -19.28 10.44 -4.85
CA VAL A 248 -18.42 10.64 -3.68
C VAL A 248 -19.21 10.48 -2.39
N TYR A 249 -20.39 11.09 -2.33
CA TYR A 249 -21.28 11.05 -1.15
C TYR A 249 -21.80 9.64 -0.83
N LYS A 250 -22.10 8.82 -1.88
CA LYS A 250 -22.71 7.49 -1.74
C LYS A 250 -21.70 6.36 -1.67
N SER A 251 -20.41 6.63 -1.96
CA SER A 251 -19.39 5.59 -1.88
C SER A 251 -19.17 5.15 -0.45
N GLU A 252 -19.13 3.84 -0.25
CA GLU A 252 -18.71 3.25 1.01
C GLU A 252 -17.26 3.68 1.29
N ARG A 253 -17.00 4.04 2.53
CA ARG A 253 -15.68 4.48 2.96
C ARG A 253 -14.87 3.29 3.46
N SER A 254 -13.56 3.34 3.24
CA SER A 254 -12.65 2.35 3.81
C SER A 254 -12.72 2.35 5.34
N SER A 255 -12.37 1.22 5.94
CA SER A 255 -12.22 1.12 7.38
C SER A 255 -11.19 2.12 7.91
N SER A 256 -11.36 2.55 9.13
CA SER A 256 -10.37 3.33 9.88
C SER A 256 -9.77 2.48 11.01
N ALA A 257 -8.59 2.85 11.48
CA ALA A 257 -7.92 2.19 12.57
C ALA A 257 -7.50 3.21 13.64
N LEU A 258 -7.66 2.82 14.90
CA LEU A 258 -7.09 3.52 16.05
C LEU A 258 -5.87 2.74 16.52
N ILE A 259 -4.70 3.38 16.48
CA ILE A 259 -3.44 2.76 16.81
C ILE A 259 -2.92 3.32 18.14
N PHE A 260 -2.60 2.41 19.07
CA PHE A 260 -1.98 2.74 20.35
C PHE A 260 -0.51 2.36 20.34
N TYR A 261 0.36 3.27 20.72
CA TYR A 261 1.78 3.04 20.90
C TYR A 261 2.06 2.89 22.41
N TRP A 262 2.25 1.65 22.86
CA TRP A 262 2.44 1.35 24.27
C TRP A 262 3.92 1.18 24.60
N GLY A 263 4.44 2.04 25.48
CA GLY A 263 5.73 1.85 26.12
C GLY A 263 5.60 0.90 27.29
N ILE A 264 6.03 -0.35 27.13
CA ILE A 264 5.90 -1.39 28.15
C ILE A 264 7.27 -1.61 28.83
N LYS A 265 7.29 -1.61 30.15
CA LYS A 265 8.51 -1.83 30.97
C LYS A 265 8.87 -3.32 31.17
N LYS A 266 8.23 -4.23 30.45
CA LYS A 266 8.43 -5.68 30.55
C LYS A 266 8.84 -6.23 29.19
N SER A 267 9.83 -7.14 29.18
CA SER A 267 10.09 -7.99 28.01
C SER A 267 9.12 -9.18 27.96
N PHE A 268 8.90 -9.70 26.77
CA PHE A 268 8.03 -10.83 26.52
C PHE A 268 8.84 -11.92 25.83
N ASP A 269 9.54 -12.74 26.64
CA ASP A 269 10.44 -13.78 26.16
C ASP A 269 9.74 -14.79 25.24
N GLN A 270 8.42 -15.03 25.46
CA GLN A 270 7.61 -15.89 24.61
C GLN A 270 7.45 -15.38 23.17
N LEU A 271 7.74 -14.11 22.91
CA LEU A 271 7.67 -13.52 21.57
C LEU A 271 9.03 -13.49 20.86
N ASP A 272 10.10 -13.95 21.49
CA ASP A 272 11.48 -13.86 20.95
C ASP A 272 11.85 -12.45 20.47
N LEU A 273 11.47 -11.41 21.22
CA LEU A 273 11.68 -10.00 20.90
C LEU A 273 12.76 -9.38 21.79
#